data_f260a3b0609e65e2e1f85b4bdace1cf9
#
_entry.id   f260a3b0609e65e2e1f85b4bdace1cf9
#
_cell.length_a   1.000
_cell.length_b   1.000
_cell.length_c   1.000
_cell.angle_alpha   90.00
_cell.angle_beta   90.00
_cell.angle_gamma   90.00
#
_symmetry.space_group_name_H-M   'P 1'
#
loop_
_entity.id
_entity.type
_entity.pdbx_description
1 polymer ?
#
loop_
_entity_poly.entity_id
_entity_poly.type
_entity_poly.pdbx_seq_one_letter_code
_entity_poly.pdbx_strand_id
1 'polypeptide(L)'
;LSERNAVRFGMKACEKGLLYDLTVPFARYVVQHRNDIAFPFKRYQIQPVWRADRPQKGRYREFYQCDGDVVGSDSLVNEVELIQIMDEVFRRFGIRVCIKMNNRKILSGIAEIIGEADKIVDITVAIDKLDKIGLDNVNDELRSKELSEGAIARLQPIIMLKGTNREKLAVLKKELAASEIAMKGIAEMEFILDRIEKFELTADLELDLTLARGLN
;
A
#
# COMPACT_ATOMS: atom_id res chain seq x y z
N LEU A 1 39.36 -0.62 -17.11
CA LEU A 1 38.10 -0.39 -16.35
C LEU A 1 37.79 1.10 -16.35
N SER A 2 37.16 1.60 -17.43
CA SER A 2 36.82 3.05 -17.60
C SER A 2 35.39 3.37 -17.10
N GLU A 3 34.62 2.39 -16.66
CA GLU A 3 33.25 2.58 -16.21
C GLU A 3 33.22 3.14 -14.78
N ARG A 4 32.81 4.41 -14.63
CA ARG A 4 32.69 5.10 -13.33
C ARG A 4 31.36 4.88 -12.64
N ASN A 5 30.34 4.37 -13.35
CA ASN A 5 29.03 4.06 -12.78
C ASN A 5 29.04 2.65 -12.21
N ALA A 6 28.91 2.53 -10.89
CA ALA A 6 28.96 1.23 -10.17
C ALA A 6 27.89 0.23 -10.66
N VAL A 7 26.69 0.71 -11.02
CA VAL A 7 25.62 -0.16 -11.53
C VAL A 7 25.99 -0.72 -12.90
N ARG A 8 26.45 0.14 -13.84
CA ARG A 8 26.90 -0.30 -15.17
C ARG A 8 28.12 -1.19 -15.10
N PHE A 9 29.04 -0.91 -14.18
CA PHE A 9 30.19 -1.79 -13.92
C PHE A 9 29.75 -3.17 -13.45
N GLY A 10 28.84 -3.23 -12.45
CA GLY A 10 28.29 -4.46 -11.95
C GLY A 10 27.61 -5.31 -13.03
N MET A 11 26.79 -4.67 -13.89
CA MET A 11 26.12 -5.34 -15.02
C MET A 11 27.10 -5.93 -16.05
N LYS A 12 28.28 -5.34 -16.20
CA LYS A 12 29.32 -5.83 -17.14
C LYS A 12 30.25 -6.87 -16.51
N ALA A 13 30.46 -6.80 -15.20
CA ALA A 13 31.43 -7.63 -14.48
C ALA A 13 30.81 -8.88 -13.84
N CYS A 14 29.51 -8.89 -13.62
CA CYS A 14 28.82 -9.98 -12.94
C CYS A 14 27.79 -10.65 -13.86
N GLU A 15 27.88 -11.96 -14.00
CA GLU A 15 26.86 -12.75 -14.72
C GLU A 15 25.58 -12.95 -13.90
N LYS A 16 25.69 -12.90 -12.58
CA LYS A 16 24.60 -13.11 -11.64
C LYS A 16 24.62 -12.04 -10.56
N GLY A 17 23.45 -11.71 -10.04
CA GLY A 17 23.28 -10.80 -8.91
C GLY A 17 22.50 -11.48 -7.79
N LEU A 18 22.61 -10.94 -6.59
CA LEU A 18 21.77 -11.33 -5.46
C LEU A 18 20.34 -10.90 -5.70
N LEU A 19 19.39 -11.70 -5.26
CA LEU A 19 17.96 -11.47 -5.44
C LEU A 19 17.51 -10.30 -4.57
N TYR A 20 16.96 -9.25 -5.20
CA TYR A 20 16.51 -8.04 -4.52
C TYR A 20 15.12 -8.18 -3.90
N ASP A 21 14.20 -8.85 -4.60
CA ASP A 21 12.82 -9.11 -4.19
C ASP A 21 12.30 -10.42 -4.83
N LEU A 22 11.10 -10.82 -4.45
CA LEU A 22 10.44 -12.02 -4.97
C LEU A 22 9.39 -11.69 -6.05
N THR A 23 8.95 -10.43 -6.16
CA THR A 23 7.86 -10.00 -7.04
C THR A 23 8.26 -10.00 -8.51
N VAL A 24 9.41 -9.39 -8.85
CA VAL A 24 9.89 -9.32 -10.24
C VAL A 24 10.23 -10.70 -10.82
N PRO A 25 10.97 -11.58 -10.10
CA PRO A 25 11.18 -12.96 -10.55
C PRO A 25 9.88 -13.76 -10.70
N PHE A 26 8.92 -13.55 -9.82
CA PHE A 26 7.61 -14.18 -9.91
C PHE A 26 6.82 -13.71 -11.14
N ALA A 27 6.75 -12.41 -11.39
CA ALA A 27 6.12 -11.88 -12.59
C ALA A 27 6.73 -12.47 -13.87
N ARG A 28 8.07 -12.60 -13.91
CA ARG A 28 8.78 -13.24 -15.01
C ARG A 28 8.39 -14.72 -15.15
N TYR A 29 8.32 -15.45 -14.04
CA TYR A 29 7.90 -16.84 -14.03
C TYR A 29 6.50 -17.01 -14.60
N VAL A 30 5.54 -16.19 -14.16
CA VAL A 30 4.15 -16.22 -14.66
C VAL A 30 4.09 -15.97 -16.17
N VAL A 31 4.85 -15.01 -16.69
CA VAL A 31 4.91 -14.73 -18.13
C VAL A 31 5.49 -15.90 -18.90
N GLN A 32 6.59 -16.50 -18.42
CA GLN A 32 7.27 -17.62 -19.08
C GLN A 32 6.42 -18.90 -19.10
N HIS A 33 5.61 -19.14 -18.05
CA HIS A 33 4.78 -20.32 -17.87
C HIS A 33 3.28 -20.07 -18.06
N ARG A 34 2.93 -18.95 -18.73
CA ARG A 34 1.53 -18.53 -18.87
C ARG A 34 0.59 -19.62 -19.41
N ASN A 35 1.09 -20.47 -20.31
CA ASN A 35 0.30 -21.53 -20.90
C ASN A 35 0.22 -22.80 -20.05
N ASP A 36 1.06 -22.91 -19.01
CA ASP A 36 1.15 -24.07 -18.13
C ASP A 36 0.43 -23.82 -16.80
N ILE A 37 0.10 -22.56 -16.50
CA ILE A 37 -0.51 -22.13 -15.23
C ILE A 37 -2.03 -22.02 -15.40
N ALA A 38 -2.77 -22.63 -14.48
CA ALA A 38 -4.20 -22.39 -14.34
C ALA A 38 -4.46 -21.13 -13.52
N PHE A 39 -5.30 -20.20 -14.02
CA PHE A 39 -5.69 -18.98 -13.32
C PHE A 39 -7.06 -19.12 -12.64
N PRO A 40 -7.31 -18.44 -11.49
CA PRO A 40 -6.37 -17.62 -10.73
C PRO A 40 -5.25 -18.46 -10.11
N PHE A 41 -4.02 -17.98 -10.22
CA PHE A 41 -2.85 -18.64 -9.68
C PHE A 41 -2.47 -18.03 -8.33
N LYS A 42 -2.46 -18.87 -7.29
CA LYS A 42 -2.09 -18.48 -5.92
C LYS A 42 -0.78 -19.14 -5.57
N ARG A 43 0.16 -18.38 -5.03
CA ARG A 43 1.44 -18.93 -4.57
C ARG A 43 1.88 -18.27 -3.26
N TYR A 44 2.75 -18.92 -2.53
CA TYR A 44 3.59 -18.29 -1.53
C TYR A 44 5.05 -18.60 -1.79
N GLN A 45 5.94 -17.74 -1.32
CA GLN A 45 7.38 -17.94 -1.42
C GLN A 45 8.06 -17.34 -0.20
N ILE A 46 8.98 -18.12 0.41
CA ILE A 46 9.72 -17.72 1.60
C ILE A 46 11.19 -17.99 1.33
N GLN A 47 11.98 -16.92 1.21
CA GLN A 47 13.42 -17.06 0.99
C GLN A 47 14.17 -15.76 1.31
N PRO A 48 15.52 -15.79 1.44
CA PRO A 48 16.32 -14.60 1.64
C PRO A 48 16.35 -13.73 0.38
N VAL A 49 16.42 -12.42 0.63
CA VAL A 49 16.66 -11.38 -0.37
C VAL A 49 17.73 -10.42 0.14
N TRP A 50 18.35 -9.67 -0.79
CA TRP A 50 19.49 -8.81 -0.48
C TRP A 50 19.28 -7.40 -1.01
N ARG A 51 19.47 -6.40 -0.13
CA ARG A 51 19.38 -4.99 -0.47
C ARG A 51 20.59 -4.23 0.04
N ALA A 52 21.09 -3.31 -0.77
CA ALA A 52 22.25 -2.48 -0.40
C ALA A 52 21.89 -1.30 0.52
N ASP A 53 20.79 -1.38 1.23
CA ASP A 53 20.32 -0.36 2.14
C ASP A 53 21.33 -0.09 3.27
N ARG A 54 21.33 1.15 3.81
CA ARG A 54 22.13 1.46 4.98
C ARG A 54 21.59 0.67 6.18
N PRO A 55 22.42 -0.19 6.82
CA PRO A 55 21.99 -0.96 7.98
C PRO A 55 21.57 -0.07 9.13
N GLN A 56 20.46 -0.39 9.77
CA GLN A 56 19.97 0.27 10.99
C GLN A 56 19.07 -0.71 11.76
N LYS A 57 18.62 -0.35 12.96
CA LYS A 57 17.73 -1.21 13.76
C LYS A 57 16.49 -1.61 12.94
N GLY A 58 16.27 -2.91 12.78
CA GLY A 58 15.15 -3.48 12.01
C GLY A 58 15.32 -3.43 10.48
N ARG A 59 16.50 -3.01 9.97
CA ARG A 59 16.79 -3.03 8.53
C ARG A 59 18.17 -3.66 8.28
N TYR A 60 18.13 -4.81 7.62
CA TYR A 60 19.30 -5.63 7.31
C TYR A 60 19.53 -5.67 5.80
N ARG A 61 20.76 -5.97 5.39
CA ARG A 61 21.10 -6.16 3.97
C ARG A 61 20.68 -7.52 3.43
N GLU A 62 20.59 -8.50 4.30
CA GLU A 62 20.03 -9.84 4.04
C GLU A 62 18.87 -10.07 5.01
N PHE A 63 17.73 -10.47 4.48
CA PHE A 63 16.55 -10.79 5.28
C PHE A 63 15.60 -11.69 4.50
N TYR A 64 14.70 -12.37 5.20
CA TYR A 64 13.67 -13.19 4.57
C TYR A 64 12.47 -12.35 4.15
N GLN A 65 12.01 -12.56 2.92
CA GLN A 65 10.67 -12.16 2.51
C GLN A 65 9.73 -13.37 2.55
N CYS A 66 8.50 -13.13 2.97
CA CYS A 66 7.40 -14.10 2.97
C CYS A 66 6.29 -13.49 2.13
N ASP A 67 6.25 -13.83 0.85
CA ASP A 67 5.32 -13.25 -0.11
C ASP A 67 4.18 -14.23 -0.38
N GLY A 68 2.94 -13.71 -0.37
CA GLY A 68 1.74 -14.40 -0.85
C GLY A 68 1.13 -13.60 -1.99
N ASP A 69 0.93 -14.25 -3.14
CA ASP A 69 0.45 -13.57 -4.34
C ASP A 69 -0.72 -14.32 -4.96
N VAL A 70 -1.63 -13.54 -5.59
CA VAL A 70 -2.70 -14.02 -6.45
C VAL A 70 -2.59 -13.31 -7.79
N VAL A 71 -2.62 -14.07 -8.88
CA VAL A 71 -2.54 -13.53 -10.25
C VAL A 71 -3.69 -14.07 -11.08
N GLY A 72 -4.26 -13.21 -11.95
CA GLY A 72 -5.30 -13.57 -12.88
C GLY A 72 -6.71 -13.52 -12.31
N SER A 73 -6.94 -12.70 -11.27
CA SER A 73 -8.26 -12.38 -10.73
C SER A 73 -8.29 -10.93 -10.26
N ASP A 74 -9.35 -10.22 -10.56
CA ASP A 74 -9.69 -8.87 -10.10
C ASP A 74 -10.76 -8.88 -8.99
N SER A 75 -11.07 -10.05 -8.46
CA SER A 75 -12.06 -10.23 -7.40
C SER A 75 -11.54 -9.69 -6.07
N LEU A 76 -12.31 -8.81 -5.42
CA LEU A 76 -12.02 -8.29 -4.08
C LEU A 76 -12.05 -9.37 -2.97
N VAL A 77 -12.45 -10.59 -3.29
CA VAL A 77 -12.31 -11.73 -2.39
C VAL A 77 -10.84 -12.05 -2.11
N ASN A 78 -9.94 -11.71 -3.04
CA ASN A 78 -8.51 -11.89 -2.85
C ASN A 78 -7.99 -11.01 -1.70
N GLU A 79 -8.46 -9.76 -1.58
CA GLU A 79 -8.12 -8.88 -0.46
C GLU A 79 -8.62 -9.43 0.88
N VAL A 80 -9.82 -9.99 0.90
CA VAL A 80 -10.39 -10.65 2.08
C VAL A 80 -9.53 -11.85 2.50
N GLU A 81 -9.12 -12.69 1.54
CA GLU A 81 -8.23 -13.84 1.80
C GLU A 81 -6.85 -13.40 2.33
N LEU A 82 -6.28 -12.33 1.76
CA LEU A 82 -4.99 -11.79 2.22
C LEU A 82 -5.07 -11.25 3.65
N ILE A 83 -6.17 -10.59 4.03
CA ILE A 83 -6.40 -10.16 5.41
C ILE A 83 -6.49 -11.38 6.34
N GLN A 84 -7.21 -12.43 5.95
CA GLN A 84 -7.31 -13.68 6.73
C GLN A 84 -5.95 -14.38 6.87
N ILE A 85 -5.13 -14.39 5.82
CA ILE A 85 -3.76 -14.95 5.88
C ILE A 85 -2.91 -14.17 6.88
N MET A 86 -2.96 -12.84 6.84
CA MET A 86 -2.23 -12.01 7.80
C MET A 86 -2.69 -12.27 9.23
N ASP A 87 -3.99 -12.29 9.47
CA ASP A 87 -4.55 -12.58 10.80
C ASP A 87 -4.08 -13.94 11.31
N GLU A 88 -4.22 -14.99 10.50
CA GLU A 88 -3.84 -16.36 10.87
C GLU A 88 -2.35 -16.49 11.18
N VAL A 89 -1.48 -15.85 10.38
CA VAL A 89 -0.02 -15.87 10.59
C VAL A 89 0.33 -15.23 11.94
N PHE A 90 -0.17 -14.03 12.22
CA PHE A 90 0.14 -13.35 13.47
C PHE A 90 -0.52 -14.00 14.68
N ARG A 91 -1.72 -14.55 14.52
CA ARG A 91 -2.37 -15.36 15.53
C ARG A 91 -1.51 -16.57 15.94
N ARG A 92 -0.94 -17.29 14.97
CA ARG A 92 -0.04 -18.44 15.24
C ARG A 92 1.24 -18.02 15.93
N PHE A 93 1.75 -16.82 15.65
CA PHE A 93 2.92 -16.27 16.36
C PHE A 93 2.56 -15.74 17.75
N GLY A 94 1.29 -15.67 18.12
CA GLY A 94 0.85 -15.05 19.39
C GLY A 94 1.10 -13.53 19.42
N ILE A 95 1.17 -12.88 18.26
CA ILE A 95 1.42 -11.44 18.12
C ILE A 95 0.11 -10.74 17.77
N ARG A 96 -0.35 -9.85 18.67
CA ARG A 96 -1.50 -9.00 18.38
C ARG A 96 -1.08 -7.87 17.44
N VAL A 97 -1.82 -7.69 16.35
CA VAL A 97 -1.55 -6.68 15.33
C VAL A 97 -2.81 -5.90 14.97
N CYS A 98 -2.61 -4.70 14.40
CA CYS A 98 -3.64 -3.95 13.70
C CYS A 98 -3.30 -3.98 12.20
N ILE A 99 -4.20 -4.52 11.39
CA ILE A 99 -4.10 -4.53 9.93
C ILE A 99 -4.68 -3.22 9.41
N LYS A 100 -3.82 -2.35 8.90
CA LYS A 100 -4.23 -1.09 8.30
C LYS A 100 -4.48 -1.29 6.80
N MET A 101 -5.58 -0.76 6.30
CA MET A 101 -5.92 -0.80 4.89
C MET A 101 -6.38 0.55 4.37
N ASN A 102 -6.18 0.78 3.09
CA ASN A 102 -6.67 1.95 2.37
C ASN A 102 -6.99 1.57 0.92
N ASN A 103 -7.62 2.49 0.19
CA ASN A 103 -7.91 2.33 -1.22
C ASN A 103 -7.39 3.54 -2.01
N ARG A 104 -6.56 3.26 -3.04
CA ARG A 104 -5.97 4.31 -3.88
C ARG A 104 -7.02 5.19 -4.57
N LYS A 105 -8.17 4.62 -4.94
CA LYS A 105 -9.27 5.36 -5.58
C LYS A 105 -9.86 6.41 -4.62
N ILE A 106 -9.92 6.11 -3.32
CA ILE A 106 -10.32 7.09 -2.31
C ILE A 106 -9.32 8.24 -2.26
N LEU A 107 -8.01 7.94 -2.22
CA LEU A 107 -6.97 8.97 -2.22
C LEU A 107 -7.00 9.83 -3.50
N SER A 108 -7.22 9.21 -4.66
CA SER A 108 -7.38 9.94 -5.93
C SER A 108 -8.60 10.86 -5.90
N GLY A 109 -9.72 10.37 -5.37
CA GLY A 109 -10.92 11.20 -5.23
C GLY A 109 -10.79 12.33 -4.22
N ILE A 110 -10.02 12.14 -3.14
CA ILE A 110 -9.68 13.23 -2.22
C ILE A 110 -8.92 14.33 -2.98
N ALA A 111 -7.87 13.96 -3.73
CA ALA A 111 -7.10 14.92 -4.52
C ALA A 111 -7.97 15.65 -5.57
N GLU A 112 -8.92 14.95 -6.20
CA GLU A 112 -9.90 15.53 -7.13
C GLU A 112 -10.81 16.55 -6.44
N ILE A 113 -11.39 16.20 -5.30
CA ILE A 113 -12.34 17.08 -4.57
C ILE A 113 -11.66 18.32 -4.01
N ILE A 114 -10.42 18.23 -3.57
CA ILE A 114 -9.68 19.42 -3.10
C ILE A 114 -9.16 20.29 -4.26
N GLY A 115 -9.26 19.83 -5.52
CA GLY A 115 -8.85 20.57 -6.72
C GLY A 115 -7.39 20.42 -7.09
N GLU A 116 -6.70 19.37 -6.61
CA GLU A 116 -5.26 19.13 -6.78
C GLU A 116 -4.98 17.71 -7.32
N ALA A 117 -5.80 17.26 -8.28
CA ALA A 117 -5.76 15.89 -8.81
C ALA A 117 -4.41 15.51 -9.44
N ASP A 118 -3.70 16.46 -10.05
CA ASP A 118 -2.38 16.31 -10.64
C ASP A 118 -1.26 16.16 -9.60
N LYS A 119 -1.52 16.55 -8.35
CA LYS A 119 -0.55 16.48 -7.24
C LYS A 119 -0.79 15.30 -6.30
N ILE A 120 -1.53 14.27 -6.73
CA ILE A 120 -1.85 13.08 -5.91
C ILE A 120 -0.61 12.44 -5.29
N VAL A 121 0.51 12.38 -6.03
CA VAL A 121 1.77 11.79 -5.53
C VAL A 121 2.34 12.64 -4.40
N ASP A 122 2.40 13.96 -4.56
CA ASP A 122 2.91 14.87 -3.52
C ASP A 122 2.05 14.82 -2.26
N ILE A 123 0.72 14.81 -2.43
CA ILE A 123 -0.24 14.68 -1.32
C ILE A 123 0.00 13.37 -0.57
N THR A 124 0.06 12.25 -1.27
CA THR A 124 0.20 10.93 -0.66
C THR A 124 1.54 10.73 0.03
N VAL A 125 2.63 11.26 -0.55
CA VAL A 125 3.96 11.25 0.08
C VAL A 125 4.00 12.08 1.36
N ALA A 126 3.30 13.21 1.39
CA ALA A 126 3.24 14.06 2.58
C ALA A 126 2.41 13.40 3.70
N ILE A 127 1.20 12.89 3.37
CA ILE A 127 0.32 12.29 4.38
C ILE A 127 0.86 10.96 4.94
N ASP A 128 1.65 10.17 4.20
CA ASP A 128 2.31 8.95 4.71
C ASP A 128 3.31 9.24 5.83
N LYS A 129 3.71 10.49 5.99
CA LYS A 129 4.61 10.93 7.06
C LYS A 129 3.88 11.43 8.31
N LEU A 130 2.54 11.54 8.27
CA LEU A 130 1.75 12.19 9.32
C LEU A 130 2.10 11.67 10.72
N ASP A 131 2.15 10.35 10.90
CA ASP A 131 2.49 9.71 12.18
C ASP A 131 3.92 10.01 12.65
N LYS A 132 4.83 10.38 11.74
CA LYS A 132 6.26 10.60 12.04
C LYS A 132 6.60 12.04 12.32
N ILE A 133 6.02 12.97 11.56
CA ILE A 133 6.41 14.38 11.59
C ILE A 133 5.31 15.30 12.12
N GLY A 134 4.08 14.78 12.27
CA GLY A 134 2.93 15.55 12.77
C GLY A 134 2.29 16.44 11.71
N LEU A 135 1.06 16.93 12.02
CA LEU A 135 0.20 17.64 11.07
C LEU A 135 0.82 18.95 10.56
N ASP A 136 1.46 19.73 11.44
CA ASP A 136 2.03 21.03 11.06
C ASP A 136 3.14 20.86 10.01
N ASN A 137 4.04 19.90 10.20
CA ASN A 137 5.11 19.63 9.24
C ASN A 137 4.56 19.03 7.93
N VAL A 138 3.49 18.22 7.97
CA VAL A 138 2.80 17.75 6.77
C VAL A 138 2.22 18.92 6.00
N ASN A 139 1.57 19.88 6.68
CA ASN A 139 1.04 21.08 6.05
C ASN A 139 2.14 21.92 5.40
N ASP A 140 3.29 22.09 6.07
CA ASP A 140 4.44 22.82 5.52
C ASP A 140 5.01 22.12 4.28
N GLU A 141 5.06 20.77 4.30
CA GLU A 141 5.47 20.00 3.14
C GLU A 141 4.48 20.19 1.97
N LEU A 142 3.17 20.14 2.23
CA LEU A 142 2.15 20.38 1.22
C LEU A 142 2.23 21.81 0.62
N ARG A 143 2.48 22.83 1.46
CA ARG A 143 2.75 24.20 0.99
C ARG A 143 3.99 24.27 0.11
N SER A 144 5.06 23.57 0.48
CA SER A 144 6.29 23.50 -0.33
C SER A 144 6.08 22.84 -1.69
N LYS A 145 5.02 22.06 -1.84
CA LYS A 145 4.54 21.44 -3.08
C LYS A 145 3.47 22.28 -3.79
N GLU A 146 3.35 23.55 -3.40
CA GLU A 146 2.44 24.53 -4.02
C GLU A 146 0.96 24.15 -3.94
N LEU A 147 0.54 23.38 -2.89
CA LEU A 147 -0.87 23.20 -2.61
C LEU A 147 -1.44 24.48 -2.02
N SER A 148 -2.65 24.84 -2.45
CA SER A 148 -3.34 26.01 -1.93
C SER A 148 -3.78 25.83 -0.48
N GLU A 149 -3.83 26.90 0.31
CA GLU A 149 -4.33 26.86 1.69
C GLU A 149 -5.78 26.32 1.75
N GLY A 150 -6.58 26.62 0.74
CA GLY A 150 -7.93 26.07 0.62
C GLY A 150 -7.96 24.56 0.43
N ALA A 151 -7.04 24.01 -0.36
CA ALA A 151 -6.89 22.57 -0.54
C ALA A 151 -6.43 21.89 0.76
N ILE A 152 -5.42 22.47 1.44
CA ILE A 152 -4.92 21.96 2.72
C ILE A 152 -6.02 21.96 3.78
N ALA A 153 -6.79 23.05 3.91
CA ALA A 153 -7.88 23.15 4.87
C ALA A 153 -9.01 22.14 4.62
N ARG A 154 -9.24 21.76 3.35
CA ARG A 154 -10.22 20.73 2.97
C ARG A 154 -9.68 19.31 3.16
N LEU A 155 -8.39 19.09 3.01
CA LEU A 155 -7.71 17.79 3.18
C LEU A 155 -7.68 17.37 4.64
N GLN A 156 -7.33 18.28 5.56
CA GLN A 156 -7.10 17.98 6.97
C GLN A 156 -8.24 17.21 7.66
N PRO A 157 -9.52 17.63 7.61
CA PRO A 157 -10.60 16.92 8.29
C PRO A 157 -10.79 15.50 7.74
N ILE A 158 -10.43 15.26 6.48
CA ILE A 158 -10.54 13.95 5.84
C ILE A 158 -9.45 13.01 6.34
N ILE A 159 -8.18 13.43 6.32
CA ILE A 159 -7.05 12.58 6.75
C ILE A 159 -7.01 12.36 8.27
N MET A 160 -7.67 13.22 9.03
CA MET A 160 -7.78 13.14 10.49
C MET A 160 -9.08 12.48 10.97
N LEU A 161 -9.84 11.84 10.08
CA LEU A 161 -11.07 11.14 10.44
C LEU A 161 -10.82 10.09 11.52
N LYS A 162 -11.64 10.16 12.58
CA LYS A 162 -11.66 9.21 13.70
C LYS A 162 -12.97 8.43 13.71
N GLY A 163 -12.98 7.34 14.45
CA GLY A 163 -14.16 6.49 14.59
C GLY A 163 -13.95 5.10 13.99
N THR A 164 -15.00 4.32 13.95
CA THR A 164 -15.03 3.00 13.34
C THR A 164 -14.85 3.07 11.82
N ASN A 165 -14.47 1.97 11.19
CA ASN A 165 -14.33 1.90 9.73
C ASN A 165 -15.63 2.30 9.01
N ARG A 166 -16.79 1.91 9.55
CA ARG A 166 -18.10 2.24 8.98
C ARG A 166 -18.41 3.73 9.09
N GLU A 167 -18.12 4.35 10.23
CA GLU A 167 -18.28 5.80 10.41
C GLU A 167 -17.38 6.59 9.48
N LYS A 168 -16.10 6.19 9.35
CA LYS A 168 -15.16 6.80 8.39
C LYS A 168 -15.71 6.71 6.96
N LEU A 169 -16.18 5.53 6.52
CA LEU A 169 -16.74 5.36 5.17
C LEU A 169 -18.02 6.17 4.95
N ALA A 170 -18.89 6.29 5.96
CA ALA A 170 -20.09 7.11 5.86
C ALA A 170 -19.76 8.60 5.65
N VAL A 171 -18.77 9.12 6.36
CA VAL A 171 -18.28 10.50 6.16
C VAL A 171 -17.66 10.65 4.78
N LEU A 172 -16.77 9.75 4.37
CA LEU A 172 -16.13 9.79 3.05
C LEU A 172 -17.16 9.75 1.92
N LYS A 173 -18.19 8.94 2.04
CA LYS A 173 -19.27 8.82 1.06
C LYS A 173 -20.02 10.15 0.86
N LYS A 174 -20.16 10.92 1.93
CA LYS A 174 -20.77 12.25 1.89
C LYS A 174 -19.82 13.30 1.31
N GLU A 175 -18.60 13.36 1.84
CA GLU A 175 -17.62 14.40 1.45
C GLU A 175 -17.08 14.22 0.03
N LEU A 176 -17.01 12.98 -0.46
CA LEU A 176 -16.47 12.63 -1.77
C LEU A 176 -17.54 12.25 -2.80
N ALA A 177 -18.83 12.57 -2.53
CA ALA A 177 -19.95 12.18 -3.40
C ALA A 177 -19.83 12.66 -4.85
N ALA A 178 -19.12 13.77 -5.10
CA ALA A 178 -18.92 14.32 -6.44
C ALA A 178 -17.81 13.60 -7.24
N SER A 179 -17.01 12.73 -6.61
CA SER A 179 -15.95 11.97 -7.27
C SER A 179 -16.37 10.52 -7.54
N GLU A 180 -16.57 10.18 -8.80
CA GLU A 180 -16.92 8.81 -9.21
C GLU A 180 -15.84 7.79 -8.82
N ILE A 181 -14.56 8.19 -8.91
CA ILE A 181 -13.45 7.30 -8.56
C ILE A 181 -13.43 7.04 -7.05
N ALA A 182 -13.68 8.06 -6.21
CA ALA A 182 -13.80 7.88 -4.78
C ALA A 182 -14.96 6.94 -4.42
N MET A 183 -16.12 7.13 -5.05
CA MET A 183 -17.30 6.30 -4.80
C MET A 183 -17.06 4.82 -5.14
N LYS A 184 -16.29 4.53 -6.21
CA LYS A 184 -15.84 3.16 -6.51
C LYS A 184 -14.95 2.61 -5.40
N GLY A 185 -13.96 3.39 -4.95
CA GLY A 185 -13.07 2.99 -3.87
C GLY A 185 -13.81 2.73 -2.55
N ILE A 186 -14.79 3.56 -2.23
CA ILE A 186 -15.65 3.39 -1.03
C ILE A 186 -16.47 2.10 -1.15
N ALA A 187 -17.08 1.83 -2.30
CA ALA A 187 -17.85 0.60 -2.52
C ALA A 187 -16.97 -0.66 -2.41
N GLU A 188 -15.72 -0.62 -2.90
CA GLU A 188 -14.75 -1.69 -2.73
C GLU A 188 -14.42 -1.93 -1.26
N MET A 189 -14.22 -0.87 -0.47
CA MET A 189 -13.97 -0.98 0.96
C MET A 189 -15.19 -1.49 1.73
N GLU A 190 -16.40 -1.03 1.39
CA GLU A 190 -17.66 -1.57 1.94
C GLU A 190 -17.78 -3.07 1.66
N PHE A 191 -17.48 -3.50 0.43
CA PHE A 191 -17.50 -4.91 0.04
C PHE A 191 -16.53 -5.77 0.88
N ILE A 192 -15.29 -5.30 1.10
CA ILE A 192 -14.29 -6.01 1.91
C ILE A 192 -14.78 -6.11 3.35
N LEU A 193 -15.23 -5.00 3.94
CA LEU A 193 -15.73 -4.99 5.32
C LEU A 193 -16.93 -5.90 5.52
N ASP A 194 -17.92 -5.89 4.60
CA ASP A 194 -19.10 -6.75 4.66
C ASP A 194 -18.77 -8.23 4.72
N ARG A 195 -17.63 -8.62 4.13
CA ARG A 195 -17.18 -10.00 4.14
C ARG A 195 -16.33 -10.32 5.34
N ILE A 196 -15.39 -9.43 5.66
CA ILE A 196 -14.45 -9.67 6.74
C ILE A 196 -15.14 -9.69 8.12
N GLU A 197 -16.19 -8.90 8.31
CA GLU A 197 -17.00 -8.87 9.53
C GLU A 197 -17.74 -10.18 9.79
N LYS A 198 -17.82 -11.08 8.81
CA LYS A 198 -18.38 -12.43 8.98
C LYS A 198 -17.37 -13.43 9.54
N PHE A 199 -16.13 -13.04 9.65
CA PHE A 199 -15.05 -13.84 10.22
C PHE A 199 -14.64 -13.27 11.56
N GLU A 200 -14.30 -14.15 12.50
CA GLU A 200 -13.75 -13.76 13.79
C GLU A 200 -12.26 -13.52 13.67
N LEU A 201 -11.87 -12.29 13.32
CA LEU A 201 -10.47 -11.89 13.28
C LEU A 201 -9.92 -11.71 14.70
N THR A 202 -8.67 -12.10 14.89
CA THR A 202 -7.89 -11.82 16.11
C THR A 202 -7.24 -10.44 16.02
N ALA A 203 -6.87 -10.02 14.81
CA ALA A 203 -6.30 -8.70 14.50
C ALA A 203 -7.37 -7.61 14.50
N ASP A 204 -6.99 -6.42 14.95
CA ASP A 204 -7.77 -5.22 14.70
C ASP A 204 -7.65 -4.84 13.20
N LEU A 205 -8.74 -4.38 12.59
CA LEU A 205 -8.73 -3.92 11.19
C LEU A 205 -9.09 -2.45 11.14
N GLU A 206 -8.24 -1.63 10.53
CA GLU A 206 -8.40 -0.18 10.48
C GLU A 206 -8.34 0.36 9.04
N LEU A 207 -9.35 1.15 8.65
CA LEU A 207 -9.27 2.03 7.51
C LEU A 207 -8.42 3.25 7.89
N ASP A 208 -7.24 3.36 7.29
CA ASP A 208 -6.27 4.41 7.57
C ASP A 208 -5.97 5.21 6.29
N LEU A 209 -6.52 6.41 6.20
CA LEU A 209 -6.38 7.27 5.02
C LEU A 209 -4.96 7.84 4.85
N THR A 210 -4.12 7.74 5.88
CA THR A 210 -2.71 8.15 5.82
C THR A 210 -1.81 7.07 5.24
N LEU A 211 -2.31 5.83 5.13
CA LEU A 211 -1.58 4.74 4.50
C LEU A 211 -1.55 4.93 2.97
N ALA A 212 -0.50 5.54 2.46
CA ALA A 212 -0.36 5.94 1.06
C ALA A 212 0.89 5.35 0.37
N ARG A 213 1.42 4.25 0.87
CA ARG A 213 2.64 3.60 0.36
C ARG A 213 2.46 3.06 -1.06
N GLY A 214 3.57 3.06 -1.83
CA GLY A 214 3.59 2.48 -3.18
C GLY A 214 2.98 3.38 -4.27
N LEU A 215 2.75 4.65 -3.98
CA LEU A 215 2.27 5.65 -4.95
C LEU A 215 3.42 6.44 -5.62
N ASN A 216 4.68 6.12 -5.29
CA ASN A 216 5.89 6.73 -5.84
C ASN A 216 6.35 6.05 -7.11
#